data_6b963e30e0370e74e7fbfed7eecc3cc9
#
_entry.id   6b963e30e0370e74e7fbfed7eecc3cc9
#
_cell.length_a   1.000
_cell.length_b   1.000
_cell.length_c   1.000
_cell.angle_alpha   90.00
_cell.angle_beta   90.00
_cell.angle_gamma   90.00
#
_symmetry.space_group_name_H-M   'P 1'
#
loop_
_entity.id
_entity.type
_entity.pdbx_description
1 polymer ?
#
loop_
_entity_poly.entity_id
_entity_poly.type
_entity_poly.pdbx_seq_one_letter_code
_entity_poly.pdbx_strand_id
1 'polypeptide(L)'
;MKKSRITDLVGDPGHMSIEEFRENGYAAIDWLCDYFERIESYPVLSKVKPGQIKSSLPSSPPKNAEQFSQIIEDLDEIILPGITHWQAPGFFGYFPANASPPSILAEIFSAGLGVQGMLWLTSPSCTELEILVLDWIVEMMGLPDMFKSSGFGGGVIQDSASSAVLCAVIAARELTKTKAAPQGTQSYLIGYCSEEAHSSVEKAFAIAGLGRENLRKISSDSDGALLYSNLEEQIASDLFNGLKPFFICGTVGSTSTLSCDPIKKIGRLADLNDCWLHVDSAMAGTAAVCPEFRYLNDGIELADSYCFNPHKWMLTNFDCNCFYVKDKKTLISALSVLPEYLRNPRALDQPVVDFRDWQIPLGRRFRALKLWFVIRSYGVDGIREYLRGHVKIANKFASWVEAENDFELTSYTGLNLVCFRIEGDNARNEKLLNTINETGSIFLSHTIIDGRFSLRLCVGQVRVSEQTVLQAWEVIKTCASGIET
;
A
#
# COMPACT_ATOMS: atom_id res chain seq x y z
N MET A 1 23.22 -16.59 40.79
CA MET A 1 23.77 -15.73 39.74
C MET A 1 23.40 -14.28 40.07
N LYS A 2 24.38 -13.42 40.35
CA LYS A 2 24.15 -11.99 40.69
C LYS A 2 23.59 -11.30 39.44
N LYS A 3 22.34 -10.76 39.56
CA LYS A 3 21.79 -9.80 38.60
C LYS A 3 22.73 -8.60 38.59
N SER A 4 23.51 -8.42 37.52
CA SER A 4 24.25 -7.18 37.32
C SER A 4 23.22 -6.08 37.12
N ARG A 5 23.20 -5.13 38.03
CA ARG A 5 22.40 -3.90 37.86
C ARG A 5 22.97 -3.14 36.68
N ILE A 6 22.13 -2.88 35.67
CA ILE A 6 22.38 -1.93 34.58
C ILE A 6 22.32 -0.47 35.13
N THR A 7 22.58 -0.31 36.42
CA THR A 7 22.59 0.99 37.10
C THR A 7 23.85 1.82 36.87
N ASP A 8 24.79 1.32 36.03
CA ASP A 8 26.05 2.02 35.75
C ASP A 8 26.14 2.56 34.31
N LEU A 9 25.02 2.63 33.61
CA LEU A 9 24.95 3.45 32.41
C LEU A 9 24.82 4.92 32.86
N VAL A 10 26.01 5.52 32.96
CA VAL A 10 26.28 6.96 33.06
C VAL A 10 25.08 7.81 33.50
N GLY A 11 24.98 8.04 34.77
CA GLY A 11 24.15 8.95 35.54
C GLY A 11 23.26 9.92 34.76
N ASP A 12 22.26 9.43 34.04
CA ASP A 12 21.24 10.29 33.47
C ASP A 12 19.93 10.06 34.25
N PRO A 13 19.51 11.05 35.02
CA PRO A 13 18.32 10.95 35.90
C PRO A 13 16.98 10.85 35.15
N GLY A 14 16.99 10.65 33.83
CA GLY A 14 15.79 10.70 33.00
C GLY A 14 15.45 9.42 32.24
N HIS A 15 16.26 8.34 32.29
CA HIS A 15 15.94 7.11 31.59
C HIS A 15 15.02 6.18 32.37
N MET A 16 13.96 5.70 31.70
CA MET A 16 13.10 4.64 32.22
C MET A 16 13.92 3.38 32.55
N SER A 17 13.77 2.86 33.76
CA SER A 17 14.40 1.59 34.15
C SER A 17 13.84 0.41 33.37
N ILE A 18 14.54 -0.73 33.37
CA ILE A 18 14.03 -1.95 32.69
C ILE A 18 12.75 -2.46 33.36
N GLU A 19 12.61 -2.29 34.67
CA GLU A 19 11.40 -2.62 35.42
C GLU A 19 10.23 -1.72 35.01
N GLU A 20 10.42 -0.42 34.97
CA GLU A 20 9.42 0.55 34.49
C GLU A 20 9.08 0.32 33.02
N PHE A 21 10.07 0.04 32.16
CA PHE A 21 9.82 -0.31 30.75
C PHE A 21 8.95 -1.55 30.63
N ARG A 22 9.17 -2.56 31.48
CA ARG A 22 8.35 -3.78 31.46
C ARG A 22 6.92 -3.51 31.91
N GLU A 23 6.73 -2.77 33.02
CA GLU A 23 5.41 -2.42 33.55
C GLU A 23 4.62 -1.56 32.55
N ASN A 24 5.24 -0.52 32.03
CA ASN A 24 4.63 0.35 31.02
C ASN A 24 4.37 -0.37 29.70
N GLY A 25 5.24 -1.33 29.31
CA GLY A 25 5.06 -2.17 28.15
C GLY A 25 3.83 -3.08 28.26
N TYR A 26 3.62 -3.69 29.42
CA TYR A 26 2.39 -4.45 29.69
C TYR A 26 1.16 -3.54 29.65
N ALA A 27 1.20 -2.38 30.30
CA ALA A 27 0.10 -1.42 30.26
C ALA A 27 -0.23 -0.96 28.82
N ALA A 28 0.77 -0.75 27.97
CA ALA A 28 0.55 -0.39 26.58
C ALA A 28 -0.09 -1.54 25.76
N ILE A 29 0.28 -2.79 26.02
CA ILE A 29 -0.35 -3.94 25.37
C ILE A 29 -1.78 -4.12 25.87
N ASP A 30 -2.03 -4.01 27.16
CA ASP A 30 -3.37 -4.11 27.75
C ASP A 30 -4.27 -3.00 27.17
N TRP A 31 -3.77 -1.75 27.08
CA TRP A 31 -4.48 -0.65 26.42
C TRP A 31 -4.85 -0.96 24.97
N LEU A 32 -3.93 -1.55 24.19
CA LEU A 32 -4.24 -1.96 22.81
C LEU A 32 -5.30 -3.06 22.74
N CYS A 33 -5.28 -4.02 23.67
CA CYS A 33 -6.30 -5.07 23.76
C CYS A 33 -7.66 -4.46 24.07
N ASP A 34 -7.75 -3.57 25.07
CA ASP A 34 -8.97 -2.84 25.44
C ASP A 34 -9.48 -1.97 24.28
N TYR A 35 -8.58 -1.30 23.56
CA TYR A 35 -8.95 -0.55 22.35
C TYR A 35 -9.59 -1.45 21.31
N PHE A 36 -8.99 -2.61 21.01
CA PHE A 36 -9.54 -3.55 20.03
C PHE A 36 -10.87 -4.18 20.47
N GLU A 37 -11.07 -4.39 21.77
CA GLU A 37 -12.33 -4.89 22.30
C GLU A 37 -13.46 -3.85 22.19
N ARG A 38 -13.12 -2.58 22.37
CA ARG A 38 -14.07 -1.46 22.37
C ARG A 38 -14.17 -0.74 21.03
N ILE A 39 -13.44 -1.17 19.98
CA ILE A 39 -13.31 -0.42 18.71
C ILE A 39 -14.66 -0.12 18.04
N GLU A 40 -15.65 -0.99 18.18
CA GLU A 40 -17.00 -0.81 17.64
C GLU A 40 -17.85 0.19 18.44
N SER A 41 -17.42 0.59 19.63
CA SER A 41 -18.08 1.62 20.44
C SER A 41 -17.69 3.04 20.02
N TYR A 42 -16.62 3.19 19.24
CA TYR A 42 -16.18 4.49 18.72
C TYR A 42 -16.83 4.78 17.35
N PRO A 43 -17.07 6.07 17.04
CA PRO A 43 -17.46 6.42 15.68
C PRO A 43 -16.33 6.11 14.71
N VAL A 44 -16.62 5.43 13.60
CA VAL A 44 -15.59 5.03 12.61
C VAL A 44 -14.85 6.25 12.09
N LEU A 45 -15.56 7.30 11.73
CA LEU A 45 -14.99 8.59 11.32
C LEU A 45 -14.89 9.53 12.52
N SER A 46 -13.72 10.12 12.75
CA SER A 46 -13.54 11.14 13.78
C SER A 46 -14.50 12.33 13.58
N LYS A 47 -15.10 12.82 14.67
CA LYS A 47 -16.04 13.96 14.70
C LYS A 47 -15.40 15.27 15.13
N VAL A 48 -14.09 15.31 15.36
CA VAL A 48 -13.38 16.53 15.80
C VAL A 48 -13.34 17.58 14.67
N LYS A 49 -13.35 18.84 15.08
CA LYS A 49 -13.23 19.97 14.15
C LYS A 49 -11.74 20.29 13.90
N PRO A 50 -11.40 20.88 12.72
CA PRO A 50 -10.03 21.35 12.47
C PRO A 50 -9.51 22.27 13.59
N GLY A 51 -8.33 21.94 14.12
CA GLY A 51 -7.70 22.66 15.23
C GLY A 51 -8.08 22.23 16.64
N GLN A 52 -9.13 21.42 16.80
CA GLN A 52 -9.60 20.98 18.13
C GLN A 52 -8.54 20.19 18.89
N ILE A 53 -7.94 19.16 18.28
CA ILE A 53 -6.87 18.37 18.94
C ILE A 53 -5.70 19.27 19.35
N LYS A 54 -5.23 20.13 18.42
CA LYS A 54 -4.14 21.06 18.71
C LYS A 54 -4.45 22.01 19.87
N SER A 55 -5.69 22.48 19.98
CA SER A 55 -6.10 23.39 21.07
C SER A 55 -6.28 22.69 22.42
N SER A 56 -6.48 21.38 22.42
CA SER A 56 -6.55 20.56 23.66
C SER A 56 -5.17 20.16 24.20
N LEU A 57 -4.12 20.31 23.41
CA LEU A 57 -2.74 20.03 23.80
C LEU A 57 -2.04 21.28 24.36
N PRO A 58 -1.07 21.14 25.29
CA PRO A 58 -0.26 22.24 25.77
C PRO A 58 0.40 23.02 24.61
N SER A 59 0.42 24.36 24.70
CA SER A 59 1.05 25.22 23.66
C SER A 59 2.57 25.18 23.67
N SER A 60 3.19 24.63 24.72
CA SER A 60 4.63 24.53 24.91
C SER A 60 5.00 23.14 25.44
N PRO A 61 6.21 22.63 25.12
CA PRO A 61 6.66 21.34 25.64
C PRO A 61 6.75 21.38 27.18
N PRO A 62 6.51 20.25 27.86
CA PRO A 62 6.64 20.17 29.32
C PRO A 62 8.09 20.45 29.75
N LYS A 63 8.27 21.22 30.81
CA LYS A 63 9.60 21.52 31.39
C LYS A 63 10.18 20.35 32.16
N ASN A 64 9.31 19.55 32.76
CA ASN A 64 9.68 18.37 33.53
C ASN A 64 9.12 17.13 32.89
N ALA A 65 9.73 15.96 33.14
CA ALA A 65 9.18 14.68 32.71
C ALA A 65 7.82 14.43 33.38
N GLU A 66 6.93 13.82 32.61
CA GLU A 66 5.59 13.41 33.05
C GLU A 66 5.56 11.90 33.28
N GLN A 67 4.62 11.42 34.08
CA GLN A 67 4.43 10.00 34.31
C GLN A 67 3.83 9.35 33.07
N PHE A 68 4.25 8.11 32.74
CA PHE A 68 3.75 7.40 31.59
C PHE A 68 2.23 7.21 31.60
N SER A 69 1.63 7.02 32.80
CA SER A 69 0.18 6.93 32.97
C SER A 69 -0.55 8.19 32.52
N GLN A 70 0.01 9.38 32.78
CA GLN A 70 -0.58 10.66 32.33
C GLN A 70 -0.55 10.78 30.81
N ILE A 71 0.54 10.29 30.16
CA ILE A 71 0.64 10.27 28.69
C ILE A 71 -0.40 9.31 28.09
N ILE A 72 -0.70 8.19 28.74
CA ILE A 72 -1.75 7.26 28.31
C ILE A 72 -3.14 7.86 28.52
N GLU A 73 -3.38 8.59 29.61
CA GLU A 73 -4.63 9.33 29.83
C GLU A 73 -4.87 10.37 28.72
N ASP A 74 -3.86 11.15 28.36
CA ASP A 74 -3.93 12.10 27.24
C ASP A 74 -4.16 11.40 25.89
N LEU A 75 -3.62 10.19 25.70
CA LEU A 75 -3.88 9.36 24.51
C LEU A 75 -5.37 9.02 24.41
N ASP A 76 -6.02 8.65 25.51
CA ASP A 76 -7.46 8.34 25.55
C ASP A 76 -8.33 9.60 25.40
N GLU A 77 -8.01 10.66 26.13
CA GLU A 77 -8.89 11.83 26.24
C GLU A 77 -8.73 12.81 25.07
N ILE A 78 -7.52 12.94 24.53
CA ILE A 78 -7.19 13.95 23.53
C ILE A 78 -6.95 13.34 22.14
N ILE A 79 -6.12 12.30 22.07
CA ILE A 79 -5.67 11.78 20.77
C ILE A 79 -6.70 10.84 20.16
N LEU A 80 -7.21 9.87 20.94
CA LEU A 80 -8.14 8.85 20.46
C LEU A 80 -9.42 9.42 19.82
N PRO A 81 -10.06 10.48 20.36
CA PRO A 81 -11.20 11.12 19.70
C PRO A 81 -10.91 11.70 18.31
N GLY A 82 -9.65 12.06 18.06
CA GLY A 82 -9.19 12.58 16.76
C GLY A 82 -8.82 11.51 15.73
N ILE A 83 -8.89 10.24 16.09
CA ILE A 83 -8.54 9.14 15.20
C ILE A 83 -9.75 8.70 14.39
N THR A 84 -9.60 8.56 13.07
CA THR A 84 -10.50 7.77 12.24
C THR A 84 -10.08 6.32 12.39
N HIS A 85 -10.99 5.47 12.87
CA HIS A 85 -10.68 4.09 13.27
C HIS A 85 -10.60 3.14 12.07
N TRP A 86 -9.46 3.16 11.37
CA TRP A 86 -9.20 2.31 10.20
C TRP A 86 -9.30 0.81 10.50
N GLN A 87 -9.13 0.39 11.75
CA GLN A 87 -9.26 -1.01 12.15
C GLN A 87 -10.68 -1.39 12.58
N ALA A 88 -11.63 -0.44 12.59
CA ALA A 88 -13.03 -0.74 12.89
C ALA A 88 -13.63 -1.61 11.79
N PRO A 89 -14.42 -2.64 12.13
CA PRO A 89 -15.09 -3.48 11.14
C PRO A 89 -15.99 -2.72 10.17
N GLY A 90 -16.53 -1.58 10.59
CA GLY A 90 -17.36 -0.67 9.77
C GLY A 90 -16.57 0.32 8.89
N PHE A 91 -15.23 0.24 8.84
CA PHE A 91 -14.44 1.07 7.94
C PHE A 91 -14.34 0.41 6.57
N PHE A 92 -15.11 0.89 5.60
CA PHE A 92 -15.15 0.38 4.21
C PHE A 92 -14.63 1.40 3.19
N GLY A 93 -14.12 2.55 3.63
CA GLY A 93 -13.59 3.59 2.76
C GLY A 93 -12.22 3.23 2.18
N TYR A 94 -11.88 3.83 1.04
CA TYR A 94 -10.58 3.68 0.38
C TYR A 94 -10.21 2.21 0.11
N PHE A 95 -8.96 1.84 0.44
CA PHE A 95 -8.50 0.46 0.61
C PHE A 95 -8.11 0.24 2.07
N PRO A 96 -8.16 -1.01 2.59
CA PRO A 96 -7.81 -1.27 3.98
C PRO A 96 -6.34 -0.90 4.26
N ALA A 97 -6.06 -0.55 5.52
CA ALA A 97 -4.73 -0.52 6.10
C ALA A 97 -4.70 -1.58 7.22
N ASN A 98 -4.32 -2.80 6.87
CA ASN A 98 -4.39 -3.92 7.82
C ASN A 98 -3.44 -3.72 9.01
N ALA A 99 -3.84 -4.22 10.19
CA ALA A 99 -2.97 -4.34 11.35
C ALA A 99 -3.36 -5.59 12.14
N SER A 100 -2.68 -6.70 11.90
CA SER A 100 -2.92 -7.94 12.65
C SER A 100 -2.04 -8.01 13.91
N PRO A 101 -2.48 -8.73 14.97
CA PRO A 101 -1.67 -8.89 16.18
C PRO A 101 -0.23 -9.38 15.93
N PRO A 102 0.02 -10.41 15.09
CA PRO A 102 1.41 -10.82 14.79
C PRO A 102 2.24 -9.70 14.16
N SER A 103 1.64 -8.90 13.29
CA SER A 103 2.29 -7.78 12.63
C SER A 103 2.67 -6.67 13.63
N ILE A 104 1.76 -6.34 14.58
CA ILE A 104 1.98 -5.35 15.64
C ILE A 104 3.10 -5.82 16.57
N LEU A 105 3.06 -7.08 17.01
CA LEU A 105 4.12 -7.64 17.87
C LEU A 105 5.48 -7.60 17.19
N ALA A 106 5.55 -7.89 15.90
CA ALA A 106 6.79 -7.80 15.14
C ALA A 106 7.36 -6.36 15.07
N GLU A 107 6.48 -5.33 15.01
CA GLU A 107 6.92 -3.93 15.07
C GLU A 107 7.49 -3.56 16.45
N ILE A 108 6.95 -4.10 17.54
CA ILE A 108 7.53 -3.91 18.88
C ILE A 108 8.96 -4.46 18.91
N PHE A 109 9.19 -5.67 18.38
CA PHE A 109 10.55 -6.21 18.29
C PHE A 109 11.44 -5.38 17.36
N SER A 110 10.95 -4.99 16.20
CA SER A 110 11.70 -4.16 15.24
C SER A 110 12.13 -2.83 15.86
N ALA A 111 11.23 -2.16 16.59
CA ALA A 111 11.51 -0.91 17.28
C ALA A 111 12.50 -1.11 18.44
N GLY A 112 12.30 -2.16 19.24
CA GLY A 112 13.16 -2.45 20.40
C GLY A 112 14.59 -2.87 20.01
N LEU A 113 14.76 -3.59 18.90
CA LEU A 113 16.08 -3.96 18.37
C LEU A 113 16.85 -2.76 17.80
N GLY A 114 16.16 -1.73 17.30
CA GLY A 114 16.74 -0.48 16.81
C GLY A 114 17.74 -0.65 15.65
N VAL A 115 17.61 -1.72 14.86
CA VAL A 115 18.56 -2.03 13.78
C VAL A 115 18.36 -1.18 12.55
N GLN A 116 19.45 -0.97 11.82
CA GLN A 116 19.47 -0.28 10.52
C GLN A 116 19.73 -1.28 9.39
N GLY A 117 18.71 -1.53 8.56
CA GLY A 117 18.76 -2.45 7.44
C GLY A 117 19.35 -1.89 6.14
N MET A 118 20.17 -0.84 6.20
CA MET A 118 20.72 -0.18 5.01
C MET A 118 21.78 -1.00 4.28
N LEU A 119 22.63 -1.68 5.04
CA LEU A 119 23.73 -2.51 4.57
C LEU A 119 23.62 -3.92 5.16
N TRP A 120 24.12 -4.92 4.44
CA TRP A 120 24.27 -6.25 5.02
C TRP A 120 25.11 -6.21 6.30
N LEU A 121 26.21 -5.45 6.31
CA LEU A 121 27.11 -5.32 7.45
C LEU A 121 26.41 -4.77 8.71
N THR A 122 25.50 -3.81 8.56
CA THR A 122 24.82 -3.18 9.71
C THR A 122 23.72 -4.04 10.30
N SER A 123 23.17 -4.96 9.52
CA SER A 123 22.26 -6.00 10.00
C SER A 123 22.12 -7.12 8.95
N PRO A 124 22.94 -8.18 9.01
CA PRO A 124 22.81 -9.35 8.12
C PRO A 124 21.39 -9.94 8.18
N SER A 125 20.80 -10.05 9.38
CA SER A 125 19.47 -10.59 9.56
C SER A 125 18.37 -9.76 8.87
N CYS A 126 18.50 -8.43 8.83
CA CYS A 126 17.56 -7.61 8.08
C CYS A 126 17.61 -7.93 6.59
N THR A 127 18.81 -7.99 6.04
CA THR A 127 19.02 -8.21 4.60
C THR A 127 18.60 -9.62 4.19
N GLU A 128 19.08 -10.65 4.91
CA GLU A 128 18.85 -12.05 4.52
C GLU A 128 17.39 -12.46 4.74
N LEU A 129 16.76 -12.00 5.81
CA LEU A 129 15.33 -12.24 6.04
C LEU A 129 14.46 -11.55 4.98
N GLU A 130 14.83 -10.34 4.56
CA GLU A 130 14.09 -9.63 3.52
C GLU A 130 14.17 -10.35 2.17
N ILE A 131 15.35 -10.80 1.78
CA ILE A 131 15.56 -11.62 0.58
C ILE A 131 14.69 -12.89 0.63
N LEU A 132 14.77 -13.63 1.74
CA LEU A 132 14.02 -14.88 1.90
C LEU A 132 12.51 -14.68 1.83
N VAL A 133 12.00 -13.69 2.56
CA VAL A 133 10.56 -13.43 2.61
C VAL A 133 10.03 -12.96 1.27
N LEU A 134 10.80 -12.16 0.53
CA LEU A 134 10.43 -11.73 -0.82
C LEU A 134 10.42 -12.90 -1.81
N ASP A 135 11.34 -13.83 -1.72
CA ASP A 135 11.33 -15.05 -2.52
C ASP A 135 10.13 -15.95 -2.16
N TRP A 136 9.76 -16.07 -0.88
CA TRP A 136 8.54 -16.77 -0.47
C TRP A 136 7.28 -16.12 -1.08
N ILE A 137 7.22 -14.81 -1.13
CA ILE A 137 6.10 -14.07 -1.74
C ILE A 137 5.98 -14.39 -3.24
N VAL A 138 7.10 -14.44 -3.97
CA VAL A 138 7.09 -14.85 -5.39
C VAL A 138 6.42 -16.22 -5.55
N GLU A 139 6.76 -17.19 -4.70
CA GLU A 139 6.16 -18.53 -4.73
C GLU A 139 4.68 -18.51 -4.31
N MET A 140 4.36 -17.83 -3.21
CA MET A 140 3.00 -17.76 -2.67
C MET A 140 2.01 -17.17 -3.68
N MET A 141 2.42 -16.14 -4.41
CA MET A 141 1.59 -15.42 -5.38
C MET A 141 1.66 -16.04 -6.78
N GLY A 142 2.60 -16.94 -7.04
CA GLY A 142 2.85 -17.48 -8.39
C GLY A 142 3.38 -16.43 -9.35
N LEU A 143 4.20 -15.50 -8.87
CA LEU A 143 4.90 -14.54 -9.70
C LEU A 143 6.01 -15.23 -10.51
N PRO A 144 6.43 -14.66 -11.65
CA PRO A 144 7.52 -15.20 -12.45
C PRO A 144 8.84 -15.34 -11.67
N ASP A 145 9.56 -16.44 -11.91
CA ASP A 145 10.86 -16.72 -11.24
C ASP A 145 11.95 -15.68 -11.51
N MET A 146 11.78 -14.86 -12.56
CA MET A 146 12.69 -13.76 -12.85
C MET A 146 12.76 -12.72 -11.72
N PHE A 147 11.77 -12.67 -10.83
CA PHE A 147 11.74 -11.80 -9.66
C PHE A 147 12.40 -12.41 -8.41
N LYS A 148 12.84 -13.67 -8.45
CA LYS A 148 13.60 -14.28 -7.36
C LYS A 148 15.02 -13.76 -7.27
N SER A 149 15.53 -13.70 -6.05
CA SER A 149 16.89 -13.23 -5.74
C SER A 149 18.00 -14.10 -6.35
N SER A 150 17.70 -15.37 -6.62
CA SER A 150 18.64 -16.34 -7.22
C SER A 150 19.01 -16.04 -8.67
N GLY A 151 18.23 -15.16 -9.36
CA GLY A 151 18.46 -14.76 -10.74
C GLY A 151 19.05 -13.36 -10.90
N PHE A 152 18.79 -12.76 -12.05
CA PHE A 152 19.17 -11.38 -12.36
C PHE A 152 18.29 -10.35 -11.65
N GLY A 153 17.05 -10.72 -11.32
CA GLY A 153 16.10 -9.89 -10.61
C GLY A 153 16.22 -9.97 -9.10
N GLY A 154 15.18 -9.50 -8.44
CA GLY A 154 15.01 -9.52 -7.00
C GLY A 154 13.96 -8.53 -6.53
N GLY A 155 13.69 -8.54 -5.23
CA GLY A 155 12.77 -7.63 -4.59
C GLY A 155 13.40 -6.82 -3.48
N VAL A 156 12.71 -5.74 -3.09
CA VAL A 156 13.01 -4.90 -1.92
C VAL A 156 11.71 -4.45 -1.27
N ILE A 157 11.67 -4.39 0.07
CA ILE A 157 10.51 -3.87 0.79
C ILE A 157 10.68 -2.35 0.96
N GLN A 158 9.78 -1.59 0.33
CA GLN A 158 9.69 -0.14 0.43
C GLN A 158 8.53 0.30 1.34
N ASP A 159 8.41 1.60 1.59
CA ASP A 159 7.33 2.21 2.38
C ASP A 159 5.99 2.19 1.63
N SER A 160 6.00 2.40 0.31
CA SER A 160 4.78 2.55 -0.47
C SER A 160 4.95 2.20 -1.95
N ALA A 161 3.85 1.89 -2.62
CA ALA A 161 3.83 1.79 -4.08
C ALA A 161 4.25 3.10 -4.77
N SER A 162 4.03 4.25 -4.13
CA SER A 162 4.50 5.54 -4.66
C SER A 162 6.03 5.62 -4.77
N SER A 163 6.74 5.10 -3.78
CA SER A 163 8.21 4.98 -3.82
C SER A 163 8.67 3.95 -4.85
N ALA A 164 7.94 2.83 -4.98
CA ALA A 164 8.21 1.80 -5.99
C ALA A 164 8.08 2.35 -7.42
N VAL A 165 6.97 3.05 -7.72
CA VAL A 165 6.76 3.70 -9.03
C VAL A 165 7.86 4.73 -9.31
N LEU A 166 8.23 5.55 -8.33
CA LEU A 166 9.32 6.53 -8.50
C LEU A 166 10.65 5.84 -8.83
N CYS A 167 10.99 4.77 -8.11
CA CYS A 167 12.20 3.98 -8.39
C CYS A 167 12.16 3.36 -9.80
N ALA A 168 11.00 2.85 -10.22
CA ALA A 168 10.80 2.29 -11.57
C ALA A 168 10.99 3.36 -12.66
N VAL A 169 10.39 4.56 -12.48
CA VAL A 169 10.56 5.69 -13.42
C VAL A 169 12.02 6.13 -13.52
N ILE A 170 12.72 6.22 -12.38
CA ILE A 170 14.14 6.61 -12.37
C ILE A 170 15.00 5.54 -13.06
N ALA A 171 14.76 4.24 -12.79
CA ALA A 171 15.48 3.14 -13.41
C ALA A 171 15.25 3.12 -14.93
N ALA A 172 14.00 3.27 -15.37
CA ALA A 172 13.64 3.35 -16.78
C ALA A 172 14.33 4.52 -17.49
N ARG A 173 14.33 5.69 -16.86
CA ARG A 173 15.01 6.89 -17.39
C ARG A 173 16.51 6.69 -17.57
N GLU A 174 17.19 6.14 -16.56
CA GLU A 174 18.64 5.90 -16.63
C GLU A 174 19.00 4.82 -17.66
N LEU A 175 18.19 3.76 -17.76
CA LEU A 175 18.36 2.74 -18.80
C LEU A 175 18.24 3.34 -20.22
N THR A 176 17.28 4.24 -20.43
CA THR A 176 17.08 4.88 -21.72
C THR A 176 18.23 5.82 -22.07
N LYS A 177 18.75 6.58 -21.11
CA LYS A 177 19.93 7.44 -21.31
C LYS A 177 21.19 6.66 -21.75
N THR A 178 21.42 5.51 -21.15
CA THR A 178 22.57 4.66 -21.50
C THR A 178 22.49 4.08 -22.90
N LYS A 179 21.26 3.92 -23.45
CA LYS A 179 21.03 3.34 -24.78
C LYS A 179 21.08 4.40 -25.91
N ALA A 180 20.76 5.67 -25.68
CA ALA A 180 20.34 6.54 -26.80
C ALA A 180 20.72 8.03 -26.76
N ALA A 181 21.28 8.65 -25.70
CA ALA A 181 21.26 10.11 -25.67
C ALA A 181 22.55 10.81 -25.29
N PRO A 182 22.91 11.92 -26.00
CA PRO A 182 23.78 12.96 -25.52
C PRO A 182 23.14 13.68 -24.31
N GLN A 183 23.98 14.16 -23.38
CA GLN A 183 23.52 14.90 -22.19
C GLN A 183 22.63 16.10 -22.57
N GLY A 184 21.43 16.18 -21.97
CA GLY A 184 20.63 17.41 -22.00
C GLY A 184 19.18 17.33 -22.48
N THR A 185 18.65 16.16 -22.90
CA THR A 185 17.34 16.07 -23.52
C THR A 185 16.35 15.18 -22.75
N GLN A 186 15.87 15.64 -21.58
CA GLN A 186 14.82 14.96 -20.82
C GLN A 186 13.40 15.27 -21.34
N SER A 187 13.23 16.38 -22.06
CA SER A 187 11.92 16.88 -22.52
C SER A 187 11.25 16.04 -23.61
N TYR A 188 11.93 15.03 -24.16
CA TYR A 188 11.38 14.16 -25.18
C TYR A 188 10.98 12.77 -24.68
N LEU A 189 11.26 12.42 -23.40
CA LEU A 189 10.93 11.13 -22.81
C LEU A 189 9.46 11.09 -22.39
N ILE A 190 8.69 10.18 -22.97
CA ILE A 190 7.24 10.07 -22.76
C ILE A 190 6.91 8.77 -22.04
N GLY A 191 6.10 8.89 -20.98
CA GLY A 191 5.49 7.74 -20.33
C GLY A 191 3.99 7.68 -20.52
N TYR A 192 3.42 6.51 -20.24
CA TYR A 192 2.01 6.22 -20.44
C TYR A 192 1.42 5.52 -19.24
N CYS A 193 0.18 5.82 -18.90
CA CYS A 193 -0.63 5.08 -17.94
C CYS A 193 -2.11 5.25 -18.27
N SER A 194 -2.98 4.42 -17.68
CA SER A 194 -4.42 4.66 -17.72
C SER A 194 -4.78 5.97 -17.02
N GLU A 195 -5.87 6.62 -17.43
CA GLU A 195 -6.48 7.72 -16.67
C GLU A 195 -6.93 7.28 -15.27
N GLU A 196 -7.22 5.96 -15.09
CA GLU A 196 -7.56 5.33 -13.82
C GLU A 196 -6.33 4.95 -12.98
N ALA A 197 -5.11 5.14 -13.51
CA ALA A 197 -3.88 4.88 -12.75
C ALA A 197 -3.78 5.80 -11.52
N HIS A 198 -3.21 5.27 -10.46
CA HIS A 198 -3.02 6.02 -9.22
C HIS A 198 -2.15 7.28 -9.45
N SER A 199 -2.50 8.38 -8.80
CA SER A 199 -1.81 9.69 -8.92
C SER A 199 -0.31 9.66 -8.60
N SER A 200 0.19 8.58 -7.98
CA SER A 200 1.63 8.35 -7.74
C SER A 200 2.45 8.33 -9.02
N VAL A 201 1.90 7.87 -10.15
CA VAL A 201 2.60 7.86 -11.44
C VAL A 201 2.89 9.28 -11.90
N GLU A 202 1.88 10.15 -11.90
CA GLU A 202 2.03 11.56 -12.24
C GLU A 202 2.98 12.28 -11.28
N LYS A 203 2.87 11.99 -9.97
CA LYS A 203 3.77 12.52 -8.95
C LYS A 203 5.21 12.06 -9.16
N ALA A 204 5.44 10.79 -9.55
CA ALA A 204 6.77 10.26 -9.85
C ALA A 204 7.42 11.00 -11.04
N PHE A 205 6.67 11.29 -12.10
CA PHE A 205 7.13 12.07 -13.24
C PHE A 205 7.55 13.48 -12.83
N ALA A 206 6.75 14.16 -12.01
CA ALA A 206 7.07 15.48 -11.49
C ALA A 206 8.36 15.46 -10.64
N ILE A 207 8.48 14.50 -9.71
CA ILE A 207 9.66 14.37 -8.81
C ILE A 207 10.92 14.00 -9.61
N ALA A 208 10.80 13.10 -10.60
CA ALA A 208 11.91 12.71 -11.46
C ALA A 208 12.37 13.82 -12.41
N GLY A 209 11.72 14.99 -12.43
CA GLY A 209 12.06 16.12 -13.30
C GLY A 209 11.72 15.90 -14.77
N LEU A 210 10.81 14.97 -15.05
CA LEU A 210 10.35 14.69 -16.41
C LEU A 210 9.23 15.65 -16.86
N GLY A 211 8.47 16.23 -15.90
CA GLY A 211 7.29 17.03 -16.17
C GLY A 211 6.02 16.16 -16.27
N ARG A 212 4.91 16.67 -15.75
CA ARG A 212 3.61 15.96 -15.79
C ARG A 212 3.06 15.86 -17.21
N GLU A 213 3.37 16.84 -18.03
CA GLU A 213 2.99 16.94 -19.46
C GLU A 213 3.57 15.81 -20.31
N ASN A 214 4.64 15.17 -19.84
CA ASN A 214 5.26 14.02 -20.51
C ASN A 214 4.70 12.66 -20.07
N LEU A 215 3.67 12.66 -19.22
CA LEU A 215 2.88 11.46 -18.92
C LEU A 215 1.56 11.53 -19.70
N ARG A 216 1.37 10.62 -20.65
CA ARG A 216 0.12 10.46 -21.40
C ARG A 216 -0.86 9.63 -20.58
N LYS A 217 -2.02 10.19 -20.29
CA LYS A 217 -3.14 9.45 -19.69
C LYS A 217 -4.00 8.88 -20.82
N ILE A 218 -4.06 7.57 -20.88
CA ILE A 218 -4.81 6.84 -21.90
C ILE A 218 -6.20 6.57 -21.35
N SER A 219 -7.23 6.81 -22.16
CA SER A 219 -8.62 6.56 -21.79
C SER A 219 -8.89 5.10 -21.50
N SER A 220 -9.91 4.85 -20.69
CA SER A 220 -10.36 3.54 -20.25
C SER A 220 -11.58 3.09 -21.05
N ASP A 221 -11.86 1.80 -21.03
CA ASP A 221 -13.12 1.23 -21.53
C ASP A 221 -14.22 1.31 -20.45
N SER A 222 -15.39 0.76 -20.74
CA SER A 222 -16.54 0.72 -19.81
C SER A 222 -16.26 -0.04 -18.50
N ASP A 223 -15.27 -0.92 -18.51
CA ASP A 223 -14.87 -1.69 -17.32
C ASP A 223 -13.76 -0.97 -16.53
N GLY A 224 -13.31 0.20 -17.01
CA GLY A 224 -12.24 1.01 -16.41
C GLY A 224 -10.83 0.50 -16.71
N ALA A 225 -10.67 -0.41 -17.68
CA ALA A 225 -9.37 -0.91 -18.12
C ALA A 225 -8.81 -0.02 -19.25
N LEU A 226 -7.50 0.16 -19.28
CA LEU A 226 -6.81 0.92 -20.33
C LEU A 226 -7.17 0.41 -21.72
N LEU A 227 -7.65 1.31 -22.59
CA LEU A 227 -7.92 1.03 -24.00
C LEU A 227 -6.62 0.82 -24.77
N TYR A 228 -6.32 -0.45 -25.09
CA TYR A 228 -5.08 -0.83 -25.77
C TYR A 228 -4.90 -0.13 -27.13
N SER A 229 -5.95 0.03 -27.92
CA SER A 229 -5.90 0.73 -29.22
C SER A 229 -5.43 2.19 -29.06
N ASN A 230 -5.92 2.87 -28.05
CA ASN A 230 -5.57 4.27 -27.81
C ASN A 230 -4.12 4.40 -27.33
N LEU A 231 -3.60 3.44 -26.55
CA LEU A 231 -2.19 3.38 -26.18
C LEU A 231 -1.30 3.19 -27.39
N GLU A 232 -1.64 2.25 -28.28
CA GLU A 232 -0.90 1.96 -29.51
C GLU A 232 -0.86 3.17 -30.46
N GLU A 233 -2.01 3.81 -30.68
CA GLU A 233 -2.12 5.03 -31.49
C GLU A 233 -1.32 6.20 -30.89
N GLN A 234 -1.38 6.39 -29.56
CA GLN A 234 -0.65 7.46 -28.89
C GLN A 234 0.87 7.25 -28.98
N ILE A 235 1.35 6.03 -28.81
CA ILE A 235 2.77 5.69 -28.96
C ILE A 235 3.23 5.95 -30.40
N ALA A 236 2.45 5.53 -31.39
CA ALA A 236 2.76 5.77 -32.81
C ALA A 236 2.82 7.27 -33.13
N SER A 237 1.88 8.05 -32.60
CA SER A 237 1.85 9.51 -32.74
C SER A 237 3.06 10.19 -32.10
N ASP A 238 3.42 9.81 -30.87
CA ASP A 238 4.56 10.38 -30.17
C ASP A 238 5.88 10.05 -30.91
N LEU A 239 6.05 8.82 -31.40
CA LEU A 239 7.19 8.44 -32.25
C LEU A 239 7.27 9.23 -33.54
N PHE A 240 6.14 9.44 -34.22
CA PHE A 240 6.08 10.25 -35.44
C PHE A 240 6.51 11.71 -35.20
N ASN A 241 6.18 12.23 -34.01
CA ASN A 241 6.57 13.58 -33.58
C ASN A 241 8.01 13.66 -33.01
N GLY A 242 8.82 12.60 -33.12
CA GLY A 242 10.20 12.55 -32.64
C GLY A 242 10.35 12.45 -31.13
N LEU A 243 9.27 12.10 -30.41
CA LEU A 243 9.30 11.82 -28.98
C LEU A 243 9.74 10.39 -28.73
N LYS A 244 10.29 10.13 -27.51
CA LYS A 244 10.79 8.79 -27.15
C LYS A 244 9.89 8.17 -26.06
N PRO A 245 9.02 7.21 -26.38
CA PRO A 245 8.41 6.31 -25.43
C PRO A 245 9.50 5.63 -24.58
N PHE A 246 9.35 5.60 -23.25
CA PHE A 246 10.34 4.95 -22.37
C PHE A 246 9.74 4.20 -21.18
N PHE A 247 8.50 4.50 -20.80
CA PHE A 247 7.87 3.97 -19.61
C PHE A 247 6.37 3.76 -19.80
N ILE A 248 5.85 2.61 -19.39
CA ILE A 248 4.42 2.32 -19.31
C ILE A 248 4.11 1.80 -17.92
N CYS A 249 3.11 2.38 -17.27
CA CYS A 249 2.56 1.84 -16.02
C CYS A 249 1.24 1.14 -16.32
N GLY A 250 1.22 -0.17 -16.22
CA GLY A 250 0.01 -0.97 -16.25
C GLY A 250 -0.53 -1.16 -14.84
N THR A 251 -1.84 -1.04 -14.66
CA THR A 251 -2.50 -1.16 -13.36
C THR A 251 -3.26 -2.47 -13.27
N VAL A 252 -3.04 -3.23 -12.18
CA VAL A 252 -3.82 -4.42 -11.82
C VAL A 252 -4.57 -4.13 -10.53
N GLY A 253 -5.85 -3.78 -10.68
CA GLY A 253 -6.70 -3.32 -9.58
C GLY A 253 -6.60 -1.82 -9.35
N SER A 254 -7.24 -1.02 -10.22
CA SER A 254 -7.31 0.43 -10.12
C SER A 254 -7.90 0.89 -8.77
N THR A 255 -7.54 2.11 -8.35
CA THR A 255 -8.02 2.64 -7.07
C THR A 255 -9.53 2.86 -7.08
N SER A 256 -10.11 3.26 -8.21
CA SER A 256 -11.53 3.57 -8.35
C SER A 256 -12.42 2.32 -8.24
N THR A 257 -12.10 1.26 -9.01
CA THR A 257 -13.02 0.14 -9.29
C THR A 257 -12.39 -1.25 -9.17
N LEU A 258 -11.08 -1.36 -8.91
CA LEU A 258 -10.29 -2.59 -9.06
C LEU A 258 -10.23 -3.13 -10.50
N SER A 259 -10.48 -2.31 -11.51
CA SER A 259 -10.28 -2.67 -12.91
C SER A 259 -8.81 -3.04 -13.19
N CYS A 260 -8.59 -3.89 -14.19
CA CYS A 260 -7.27 -4.40 -14.53
C CYS A 260 -6.95 -4.09 -16.00
N ASP A 261 -5.82 -3.46 -16.25
CA ASP A 261 -5.32 -3.21 -17.58
C ASP A 261 -4.91 -4.51 -18.30
N PRO A 262 -4.96 -4.59 -19.63
CA PRO A 262 -4.59 -5.79 -20.38
C PRO A 262 -3.05 -5.96 -20.45
N ILE A 263 -2.42 -6.31 -19.31
CA ILE A 263 -0.96 -6.30 -19.09
C ILE A 263 -0.21 -7.08 -20.18
N LYS A 264 -0.71 -8.24 -20.61
CA LYS A 264 -0.08 -9.04 -21.63
C LYS A 264 0.02 -8.33 -22.98
N LYS A 265 -1.01 -7.57 -23.37
CA LYS A 265 -1.00 -6.77 -24.62
C LYS A 265 -0.07 -5.57 -24.46
N ILE A 266 -0.16 -4.89 -23.32
CA ILE A 266 0.69 -3.73 -22.97
C ILE A 266 2.16 -4.16 -22.94
N GLY A 267 2.49 -5.31 -22.36
CA GLY A 267 3.86 -5.82 -22.27
C GLY A 267 4.49 -6.08 -23.64
N ARG A 268 3.74 -6.68 -24.57
CA ARG A 268 4.21 -6.87 -25.96
C ARG A 268 4.46 -5.54 -26.65
N LEU A 269 3.61 -4.55 -26.44
CA LEU A 269 3.79 -3.21 -27.02
C LEU A 269 4.98 -2.48 -26.38
N ALA A 270 5.21 -2.67 -25.07
CA ALA A 270 6.36 -2.15 -24.37
C ALA A 270 7.68 -2.73 -24.94
N ASP A 271 7.75 -4.05 -25.13
CA ASP A 271 8.91 -4.72 -25.73
C ASP A 271 9.20 -4.20 -27.14
N LEU A 272 8.17 -4.03 -27.98
CA LEU A 272 8.30 -3.53 -29.36
C LEU A 272 8.86 -2.10 -29.43
N ASN A 273 8.67 -1.29 -28.39
CA ASN A 273 9.06 0.12 -28.34
C ASN A 273 10.21 0.41 -27.38
N ASP A 274 10.88 -0.61 -26.82
CA ASP A 274 11.93 -0.48 -25.81
C ASP A 274 11.47 0.31 -24.57
N CYS A 275 10.20 0.20 -24.18
CA CYS A 275 9.65 0.83 -22.99
C CYS A 275 9.80 -0.07 -21.76
N TRP A 276 10.11 0.54 -20.62
CA TRP A 276 10.02 -0.13 -19.34
C TRP A 276 8.55 -0.35 -18.96
N LEU A 277 8.14 -1.58 -18.71
CA LEU A 277 6.83 -1.89 -18.15
C LEU A 277 6.91 -2.02 -16.63
N HIS A 278 6.24 -1.12 -15.93
CA HIS A 278 5.95 -1.25 -14.50
C HIS A 278 4.52 -1.72 -14.29
N VAL A 279 4.30 -2.73 -13.45
CA VAL A 279 2.96 -3.19 -13.07
C VAL A 279 2.68 -2.78 -11.63
N ASP A 280 1.75 -1.84 -11.47
CA ASP A 280 1.22 -1.44 -10.15
C ASP A 280 0.01 -2.32 -9.79
N SER A 281 0.24 -3.25 -8.87
CA SER A 281 -0.76 -4.15 -8.33
C SER A 281 -0.97 -3.90 -6.82
N ALA A 282 -0.91 -2.64 -6.41
CA ALA A 282 -0.83 -2.22 -5.00
C ALA A 282 -1.90 -2.85 -4.09
N MET A 283 -3.11 -3.05 -4.58
CA MET A 283 -4.20 -3.68 -3.81
C MET A 283 -4.47 -5.11 -4.28
N ALA A 284 -4.81 -5.29 -5.56
CA ALA A 284 -5.29 -6.55 -6.08
C ALA A 284 -4.22 -7.65 -6.13
N GLY A 285 -2.93 -7.29 -6.17
CA GLY A 285 -1.83 -8.25 -6.20
C GLY A 285 -1.89 -9.28 -5.08
N THR A 286 -2.32 -8.88 -3.89
CA THR A 286 -2.47 -9.81 -2.76
C THR A 286 -3.42 -10.97 -3.06
N ALA A 287 -4.44 -10.78 -3.89
CA ALA A 287 -5.39 -11.85 -4.23
C ALA A 287 -4.70 -13.04 -4.92
N ALA A 288 -3.60 -12.84 -5.65
CA ALA A 288 -2.86 -13.89 -6.34
C ALA A 288 -2.22 -14.94 -5.40
N VAL A 289 -2.21 -14.73 -4.08
CA VAL A 289 -1.92 -15.79 -3.10
C VAL A 289 -2.91 -16.95 -3.24
N CYS A 290 -4.17 -16.66 -3.62
CA CYS A 290 -5.18 -17.65 -3.95
C CYS A 290 -5.01 -18.11 -5.42
N PRO A 291 -4.83 -19.39 -5.71
CA PRO A 291 -4.60 -19.88 -7.07
C PRO A 291 -5.66 -19.46 -8.09
N GLU A 292 -6.91 -19.37 -7.69
CA GLU A 292 -8.04 -18.99 -8.53
C GLU A 292 -8.01 -17.53 -8.99
N PHE A 293 -7.25 -16.65 -8.31
CA PHE A 293 -7.08 -15.25 -8.67
C PHE A 293 -5.76 -14.97 -9.41
N ARG A 294 -4.97 -16.01 -9.74
CA ARG A 294 -3.70 -15.84 -10.47
C ARG A 294 -3.85 -15.38 -11.92
N TYR A 295 -5.08 -15.32 -12.44
CA TYR A 295 -5.34 -14.65 -13.72
C TYR A 295 -4.93 -13.16 -13.68
N LEU A 296 -4.87 -12.55 -12.48
CA LEU A 296 -4.34 -11.19 -12.27
C LEU A 296 -2.84 -11.06 -12.64
N ASN A 297 -2.14 -12.19 -12.72
CA ASN A 297 -0.72 -12.24 -13.09
C ASN A 297 -0.51 -12.44 -14.60
N ASP A 298 -1.56 -12.53 -15.44
CA ASP A 298 -1.38 -12.77 -16.89
C ASP A 298 -0.64 -11.60 -17.55
N GLY A 299 0.56 -11.88 -18.08
CA GLY A 299 1.43 -10.89 -18.72
C GLY A 299 2.50 -10.28 -17.80
N ILE A 300 2.54 -10.61 -16.50
CA ILE A 300 3.57 -10.08 -15.57
C ILE A 300 4.97 -10.58 -15.94
N GLU A 301 5.08 -11.71 -16.65
CA GLU A 301 6.35 -12.19 -17.21
C GLU A 301 7.00 -11.23 -18.21
N LEU A 302 6.25 -10.26 -18.73
CA LEU A 302 6.75 -9.20 -19.61
C LEU A 302 7.15 -7.92 -18.87
N ALA A 303 6.87 -7.83 -17.58
CA ALA A 303 7.14 -6.63 -16.79
C ALA A 303 8.63 -6.48 -16.43
N ASP A 304 9.13 -5.24 -16.46
CA ASP A 304 10.46 -4.90 -15.95
C ASP A 304 10.44 -4.73 -14.42
N SER A 305 9.29 -4.31 -13.88
CA SER A 305 9.08 -4.17 -12.45
C SER A 305 7.62 -4.39 -12.06
N TYR A 306 7.42 -4.81 -10.82
CA TYR A 306 6.13 -5.14 -10.25
C TYR A 306 6.09 -4.66 -8.80
N CYS A 307 4.95 -4.16 -8.32
CA CYS A 307 4.77 -3.89 -6.90
C CYS A 307 3.37 -4.24 -6.40
N PHE A 308 3.30 -4.59 -5.10
CA PHE A 308 2.05 -4.70 -4.36
C PHE A 308 2.25 -4.34 -2.88
N ASN A 309 1.15 -4.04 -2.17
CA ASN A 309 1.19 -3.57 -0.79
C ASN A 309 0.64 -4.62 0.20
N PRO A 310 1.49 -5.42 0.87
CA PRO A 310 1.04 -6.26 1.99
C PRO A 310 0.27 -5.48 3.07
N HIS A 311 0.61 -4.21 3.29
CA HIS A 311 -0.05 -3.35 4.28
C HIS A 311 -1.50 -2.96 3.93
N LYS A 312 -1.98 -3.25 2.70
CA LYS A 312 -3.37 -3.03 2.33
C LYS A 312 -4.23 -4.24 2.69
N TRP A 313 -3.96 -5.42 2.12
CA TRP A 313 -4.86 -6.56 2.21
C TRP A 313 -4.20 -7.87 2.65
N MET A 314 -2.97 -7.84 3.17
CA MET A 314 -2.22 -9.03 3.59
C MET A 314 -1.85 -9.01 5.08
N LEU A 315 -2.81 -8.64 5.96
CA LEU A 315 -2.68 -8.74 7.42
C LEU A 315 -1.44 -8.02 8.02
N THR A 316 -0.75 -7.20 7.23
CA THR A 316 0.51 -6.54 7.60
C THR A 316 0.26 -5.07 7.87
N ASN A 317 0.72 -4.55 9.02
CA ASN A 317 0.54 -3.15 9.36
C ASN A 317 1.38 -2.21 8.48
N PHE A 318 0.89 -0.98 8.31
CA PHE A 318 1.55 0.08 7.58
C PHE A 318 2.92 0.41 8.22
N ASP A 319 4.08 0.54 7.47
CA ASP A 319 4.17 0.54 6.03
C ASP A 319 4.91 -0.72 5.52
N CYS A 320 4.47 -1.27 4.40
CA CYS A 320 5.10 -2.43 3.74
C CYS A 320 4.63 -2.52 2.27
N ASN A 321 5.53 -2.25 1.34
CA ASN A 321 5.35 -2.47 -0.09
C ASN A 321 6.43 -3.42 -0.59
N CYS A 322 6.06 -4.46 -1.34
CA CYS A 322 7.02 -5.33 -2.03
C CYS A 322 7.20 -4.83 -3.46
N PHE A 323 8.41 -4.41 -3.80
CA PHE A 323 8.80 -3.95 -5.12
C PHE A 323 9.82 -4.91 -5.73
N TYR A 324 9.54 -5.38 -6.92
CA TYR A 324 10.37 -6.35 -7.66
C TYR A 324 10.83 -5.77 -8.99
N VAL A 325 12.04 -6.15 -9.39
CA VAL A 325 12.61 -5.83 -10.71
C VAL A 325 13.17 -7.08 -11.37
N LYS A 326 13.05 -7.19 -12.68
CA LYS A 326 13.63 -8.32 -13.46
C LYS A 326 15.15 -8.21 -13.59
N ASP A 327 15.70 -7.01 -13.47
CA ASP A 327 17.14 -6.74 -13.48
C ASP A 327 17.54 -5.76 -12.37
N LYS A 328 18.08 -6.32 -11.29
CA LYS A 328 18.54 -5.54 -10.13
C LYS A 328 19.71 -4.61 -10.45
N LYS A 329 20.53 -4.93 -11.46
CA LYS A 329 21.68 -4.08 -11.83
C LYS A 329 21.22 -2.74 -12.37
N THR A 330 20.16 -2.74 -13.18
CA THR A 330 19.57 -1.49 -13.70
C THR A 330 19.05 -0.61 -12.57
N LEU A 331 18.32 -1.18 -11.60
CA LEU A 331 17.83 -0.42 -10.44
C LEU A 331 18.99 0.14 -9.59
N ILE A 332 19.96 -0.70 -9.26
CA ILE A 332 21.12 -0.32 -8.45
C ILE A 332 21.91 0.78 -9.15
N SER A 333 22.20 0.65 -10.45
CA SER A 333 22.96 1.66 -11.19
C SER A 333 22.30 3.03 -11.22
N ALA A 334 20.95 3.04 -11.19
CA ALA A 334 20.17 4.28 -11.19
C ALA A 334 20.11 4.99 -9.83
N LEU A 335 20.23 4.25 -8.73
CA LEU A 335 20.03 4.75 -7.36
C LEU A 335 21.30 4.79 -6.52
N SER A 336 22.34 4.04 -6.90
CA SER A 336 23.57 3.94 -6.10
C SER A 336 24.40 5.21 -6.16
N VAL A 337 24.76 5.70 -4.95
CA VAL A 337 25.80 6.71 -4.74
C VAL A 337 26.75 6.14 -3.70
N LEU A 338 28.03 5.91 -4.08
CA LEU A 338 29.04 5.26 -3.24
C LEU A 338 30.00 6.28 -2.59
N PRO A 339 29.62 6.98 -1.51
CA PRO A 339 30.57 7.75 -0.69
C PRO A 339 31.56 6.79 -0.01
N GLU A 340 32.79 7.27 0.24
CA GLU A 340 33.88 6.46 0.81
C GLU A 340 33.52 5.78 2.13
N TYR A 341 32.81 6.46 3.03
CA TYR A 341 32.42 5.93 4.35
C TYR A 341 31.36 4.80 4.29
N LEU A 342 30.74 4.58 3.12
CA LEU A 342 29.78 3.51 2.89
C LEU A 342 30.36 2.32 2.12
N ARG A 343 31.64 2.37 1.73
CA ARG A 343 32.32 1.21 1.13
C ARG A 343 32.46 0.11 2.17
N ASN A 344 31.86 -1.05 1.87
CA ASN A 344 31.94 -2.22 2.74
C ASN A 344 33.17 -3.08 2.34
N PRO A 345 34.24 -3.17 3.17
CA PRO A 345 35.41 -3.97 2.86
C PRO A 345 35.07 -5.47 2.67
N ARG A 346 34.02 -5.97 3.34
CA ARG A 346 33.59 -7.39 3.23
C ARG A 346 32.85 -7.70 1.94
N ALA A 347 32.33 -6.70 1.24
CA ALA A 347 31.71 -6.87 -0.08
C ALA A 347 32.74 -7.29 -1.17
N LEU A 348 34.05 -7.18 -0.88
CA LEU A 348 35.11 -7.59 -1.78
C LEU A 348 35.33 -9.11 -1.81
N ASP A 349 35.00 -9.83 -0.72
CA ASP A 349 35.24 -11.28 -0.61
C ASP A 349 34.03 -12.13 -0.98
N GLN A 350 32.81 -11.58 -0.79
CA GLN A 350 31.54 -12.23 -1.19
C GLN A 350 30.51 -11.21 -1.62
N PRO A 351 29.73 -11.48 -2.69
CA PRO A 351 28.66 -10.58 -3.12
C PRO A 351 27.55 -10.54 -2.07
N VAL A 352 27.36 -9.37 -1.46
CA VAL A 352 26.27 -9.09 -0.51
C VAL A 352 25.30 -8.09 -1.10
N VAL A 353 24.06 -8.08 -0.61
CA VAL A 353 23.03 -7.11 -1.00
C VAL A 353 23.02 -5.97 0.00
N ASP A 354 23.19 -4.75 -0.50
CA ASP A 354 23.04 -3.52 0.27
C ASP A 354 21.76 -2.81 -0.20
N PHE A 355 20.67 -2.97 0.53
CA PHE A 355 19.34 -2.47 0.13
C PHE A 355 19.21 -0.95 0.07
N ARG A 356 20.15 -0.18 0.64
CA ARG A 356 20.21 1.27 0.44
C ARG A 356 20.25 1.69 -1.04
N ASP A 357 20.84 0.82 -1.88
CA ASP A 357 21.00 1.06 -3.32
C ASP A 357 19.77 0.62 -4.14
N TRP A 358 18.71 0.12 -3.48
CA TRP A 358 17.47 -0.34 -4.10
C TRP A 358 16.27 0.59 -3.85
N GLN A 359 16.48 1.69 -3.16
CA GLN A 359 15.44 2.62 -2.73
C GLN A 359 15.97 4.06 -2.62
N ILE A 360 15.07 5.04 -2.39
CA ILE A 360 15.44 6.44 -2.22
C ILE A 360 16.06 6.71 -0.82
N PRO A 361 15.42 6.31 0.31
CA PRO A 361 15.96 6.57 1.63
C PRO A 361 17.21 5.72 1.93
N LEU A 362 18.21 6.33 2.60
CA LEU A 362 19.36 5.58 3.11
C LEU A 362 18.95 4.65 4.27
N GLY A 363 18.32 5.22 5.30
CA GLY A 363 17.89 4.48 6.49
C GLY A 363 16.72 3.53 6.19
N ARG A 364 16.75 2.34 6.78
CA ARG A 364 15.73 1.31 6.56
C ARG A 364 15.30 0.66 7.86
N ARG A 365 13.97 0.57 8.05
CA ARG A 365 13.34 -0.20 9.12
C ARG A 365 13.42 -1.68 8.80
N PHE A 366 13.31 -2.54 9.83
CA PHE A 366 13.26 -3.99 9.67
C PHE A 366 11.86 -4.47 9.24
N ARG A 367 11.36 -3.99 8.08
CA ARG A 367 10.01 -4.29 7.60
C ARG A 367 9.77 -5.75 7.30
N ALA A 368 10.80 -6.49 6.90
CA ALA A 368 10.70 -7.93 6.63
C ALA A 368 10.25 -8.73 7.87
N LEU A 369 10.57 -8.26 9.08
CA LEU A 369 10.24 -8.97 10.31
C LEU A 369 8.72 -9.12 10.49
N LYS A 370 7.94 -8.06 10.26
CA LYS A 370 6.48 -8.14 10.39
C LYS A 370 5.84 -9.02 9.32
N LEU A 371 6.35 -8.97 8.09
CA LEU A 371 5.88 -9.82 7.01
C LEU A 371 6.18 -11.31 7.30
N TRP A 372 7.37 -11.61 7.82
CA TRP A 372 7.76 -12.95 8.28
C TRP A 372 6.86 -13.46 9.42
N PHE A 373 6.55 -12.61 10.42
CA PHE A 373 5.61 -12.93 11.50
C PHE A 373 4.22 -13.27 10.96
N VAL A 374 3.70 -12.44 10.06
CA VAL A 374 2.39 -12.66 9.43
C VAL A 374 2.35 -14.00 8.70
N ILE A 375 3.31 -14.24 7.79
CA ILE A 375 3.36 -15.48 7.00
C ILE A 375 3.48 -16.71 7.92
N ARG A 376 4.30 -16.65 8.95
CA ARG A 376 4.48 -17.76 9.88
C ARG A 376 3.31 -18.00 10.82
N SER A 377 2.63 -16.92 11.22
CA SER A 377 1.51 -17.02 12.15
C SER A 377 0.24 -17.57 11.50
N TYR A 378 -0.02 -17.15 10.27
CA TYR A 378 -1.24 -17.56 9.55
C TYR A 378 -1.00 -18.71 8.58
N GLY A 379 0.22 -18.89 8.11
CA GLY A 379 0.51 -19.79 7.00
C GLY A 379 -0.11 -19.30 5.68
N VAL A 380 0.30 -19.94 4.59
CA VAL A 380 -0.24 -19.60 3.26
C VAL A 380 -1.75 -19.87 3.18
N ASP A 381 -2.20 -20.99 3.75
CA ASP A 381 -3.61 -21.38 3.69
C ASP A 381 -4.49 -20.49 4.56
N GLY A 382 -4.04 -20.07 5.74
CA GLY A 382 -4.78 -19.10 6.56
C GLY A 382 -4.90 -17.73 5.88
N ILE A 383 -3.87 -17.27 5.17
CA ILE A 383 -3.94 -16.05 4.35
C ILE A 383 -4.96 -16.23 3.20
N ARG A 384 -4.96 -17.37 2.52
CA ARG A 384 -5.94 -17.70 1.49
C ARG A 384 -7.38 -17.71 2.01
N GLU A 385 -7.61 -18.34 3.16
CA GLU A 385 -8.94 -18.37 3.79
C GLU A 385 -9.43 -16.96 4.12
N TYR A 386 -8.57 -16.12 4.67
CA TYR A 386 -8.86 -14.72 4.94
C TYR A 386 -9.27 -13.96 3.68
N LEU A 387 -8.50 -14.06 2.59
CA LEU A 387 -8.79 -13.38 1.32
C LEU A 387 -10.09 -13.89 0.70
N ARG A 388 -10.30 -15.22 0.64
CA ARG A 388 -11.53 -15.84 0.15
C ARG A 388 -12.76 -15.42 0.96
N GLY A 389 -12.60 -15.30 2.28
CA GLY A 389 -13.64 -14.81 3.17
C GLY A 389 -14.12 -13.41 2.77
N HIS A 390 -13.20 -12.49 2.53
CA HIS A 390 -13.50 -11.13 2.10
C HIS A 390 -14.17 -11.08 0.72
N VAL A 391 -13.66 -11.83 -0.24
CA VAL A 391 -14.26 -11.93 -1.58
C VAL A 391 -15.69 -12.52 -1.49
N LYS A 392 -15.88 -13.55 -0.69
CA LYS A 392 -17.22 -14.13 -0.48
C LYS A 392 -18.21 -13.13 0.11
N ILE A 393 -17.78 -12.33 1.08
CA ILE A 393 -18.60 -11.27 1.69
C ILE A 393 -18.95 -10.19 0.68
N ALA A 394 -17.96 -9.74 -0.11
CA ALA A 394 -18.16 -8.75 -1.16
C ALA A 394 -19.14 -9.24 -2.25
N ASN A 395 -19.02 -10.50 -2.68
CA ASN A 395 -19.98 -11.13 -3.60
C ASN A 395 -21.41 -11.10 -3.05
N LYS A 396 -21.60 -11.41 -1.76
CA LYS A 396 -22.92 -11.33 -1.13
C LYS A 396 -23.45 -9.90 -1.11
N PHE A 397 -22.59 -8.93 -0.74
CA PHE A 397 -22.99 -7.53 -0.75
C PHE A 397 -23.39 -7.08 -2.14
N ALA A 398 -22.62 -7.41 -3.19
CA ALA A 398 -22.99 -7.10 -4.57
C ALA A 398 -24.36 -7.68 -4.93
N SER A 399 -24.65 -8.95 -4.56
CA SER A 399 -25.95 -9.56 -4.81
C SER A 399 -27.10 -8.91 -4.03
N TRP A 400 -26.85 -8.35 -2.85
CA TRP A 400 -27.87 -7.59 -2.12
C TRP A 400 -28.18 -6.25 -2.81
N VAL A 401 -27.16 -5.58 -3.34
CA VAL A 401 -27.33 -4.36 -4.14
C VAL A 401 -28.16 -4.62 -5.39
N GLU A 402 -27.86 -5.70 -6.14
CA GLU A 402 -28.59 -6.09 -7.35
C GLU A 402 -30.05 -6.52 -7.09
N ALA A 403 -30.33 -7.05 -5.89
CA ALA A 403 -31.68 -7.48 -5.52
C ALA A 403 -32.58 -6.31 -5.09
N GLU A 404 -32.06 -5.15 -4.82
CA GLU A 404 -32.80 -3.98 -4.32
C GLU A 404 -33.14 -3.01 -5.47
N ASN A 405 -34.42 -2.75 -5.71
CA ASN A 405 -34.88 -2.01 -6.88
C ASN A 405 -34.36 -0.58 -6.97
N ASP A 406 -34.12 0.09 -5.83
CA ASP A 406 -33.70 1.49 -5.79
C ASP A 406 -32.16 1.65 -5.89
N PHE A 407 -31.44 0.54 -6.00
CA PHE A 407 -29.99 0.53 -6.06
C PHE A 407 -29.48 -0.02 -7.40
N GLU A 408 -28.30 0.44 -7.79
CA GLU A 408 -27.62 0.04 -9.00
C GLU A 408 -26.16 -0.34 -8.68
N LEU A 409 -25.74 -1.53 -9.14
CA LEU A 409 -24.34 -1.93 -9.12
C LEU A 409 -23.61 -1.22 -10.27
N THR A 410 -22.66 -0.31 -9.96
CA THR A 410 -21.97 0.49 -10.99
C THR A 410 -20.65 -0.13 -11.42
N SER A 411 -19.98 -0.89 -10.55
CA SER A 411 -18.80 -1.69 -10.89
C SER A 411 -18.51 -2.75 -9.85
N TYR A 412 -18.19 -3.96 -10.30
CA TYR A 412 -17.73 -5.05 -9.45
C TYR A 412 -16.88 -6.04 -10.25
N THR A 413 -15.63 -6.24 -9.86
CA THR A 413 -14.66 -7.10 -10.56
C THR A 413 -14.59 -8.53 -9.99
N GLY A 414 -15.44 -8.87 -9.03
CA GLY A 414 -15.40 -10.18 -8.37
C GLY A 414 -14.35 -10.29 -7.25
N LEU A 415 -13.73 -9.17 -6.85
CA LEU A 415 -12.80 -9.12 -5.72
C LEU A 415 -13.49 -8.54 -4.47
N ASN A 416 -12.86 -7.63 -3.76
CA ASN A 416 -13.32 -7.16 -2.45
C ASN A 416 -13.82 -5.71 -2.42
N LEU A 417 -13.99 -5.07 -3.56
CA LEU A 417 -14.54 -3.72 -3.71
C LEU A 417 -15.82 -3.76 -4.54
N VAL A 418 -16.90 -3.19 -4.01
CA VAL A 418 -18.19 -3.04 -4.68
C VAL A 418 -18.49 -1.56 -4.84
N CYS A 419 -18.77 -1.13 -6.06
CA CYS A 419 -19.21 0.23 -6.37
C CYS A 419 -20.71 0.21 -6.70
N PHE A 420 -21.48 1.10 -6.08
CA PHE A 420 -22.93 1.13 -6.21
C PHE A 420 -23.46 2.55 -6.05
N ARG A 421 -24.73 2.76 -6.41
CA ARG A 421 -25.44 4.03 -6.23
C ARG A 421 -26.93 3.78 -6.05
N ILE A 422 -27.67 4.79 -5.62
CA ILE A 422 -29.13 4.82 -5.74
C ILE A 422 -29.56 5.53 -7.03
N GLU A 423 -30.77 5.27 -7.48
CA GLU A 423 -31.37 6.02 -8.59
C GLU A 423 -31.37 7.52 -8.31
N GLY A 424 -31.23 8.33 -9.37
CA GLY A 424 -31.21 9.76 -9.30
C GLY A 424 -29.88 10.39 -9.73
N ASP A 425 -29.69 11.66 -9.44
CA ASP A 425 -28.51 12.44 -9.84
C ASP A 425 -27.31 12.24 -8.91
N ASN A 426 -26.20 12.90 -9.22
CA ASN A 426 -24.98 12.84 -8.43
C ASN A 426 -25.15 13.52 -7.06
N ALA A 427 -25.94 14.59 -6.97
CA ALA A 427 -26.15 15.31 -5.71
C ALA A 427 -26.91 14.44 -4.68
N ARG A 428 -27.88 13.64 -5.14
CA ARG A 428 -28.60 12.67 -4.31
C ARG A 428 -27.66 11.60 -3.75
N ASN A 429 -26.75 11.09 -4.56
CA ASN A 429 -25.78 10.08 -4.15
C ASN A 429 -24.69 10.65 -3.23
N GLU A 430 -24.24 11.88 -3.45
CA GLU A 430 -23.33 12.59 -2.54
C GLU A 430 -24.01 12.85 -1.18
N LYS A 431 -25.28 13.25 -1.17
CA LYS A 431 -26.07 13.38 0.06
C LYS A 431 -26.19 12.06 0.81
N LEU A 432 -26.43 10.96 0.09
CA LEU A 432 -26.47 9.61 0.69
C LEU A 432 -25.14 9.26 1.37
N LEU A 433 -24.01 9.44 0.69
CA LEU A 433 -22.69 9.19 1.26
C LEU A 433 -22.46 10.00 2.55
N ASN A 434 -22.78 11.30 2.50
CA ASN A 434 -22.60 12.20 3.65
C ASN A 434 -23.48 11.74 4.83
N THR A 435 -24.76 11.45 4.58
CA THR A 435 -25.70 10.95 5.60
C THR A 435 -25.21 9.65 6.24
N ILE A 436 -24.73 8.70 5.43
CA ILE A 436 -24.15 7.43 5.93
C ILE A 436 -22.95 7.71 6.84
N ASN A 437 -21.99 8.52 6.39
CA ASN A 437 -20.77 8.81 7.13
C ASN A 437 -21.04 9.62 8.42
N GLU A 438 -22.06 10.45 8.45
CA GLU A 438 -22.52 11.20 9.64
C GLU A 438 -23.09 10.29 10.74
N THR A 439 -23.61 9.10 10.40
CA THR A 439 -24.07 8.13 11.42
C THR A 439 -22.93 7.75 12.38
N GLY A 440 -21.69 7.73 11.88
CA GLY A 440 -20.52 7.26 12.61
C GLY A 440 -20.43 5.73 12.74
N SER A 441 -21.44 4.97 12.32
CA SER A 441 -21.47 3.51 12.41
C SER A 441 -20.59 2.84 11.36
N ILE A 442 -20.54 3.43 10.17
CA ILE A 442 -19.72 2.96 9.04
C ILE A 442 -19.10 4.16 8.33
N PHE A 443 -18.07 3.89 7.55
CA PHE A 443 -17.43 4.88 6.69
C PHE A 443 -17.25 4.33 5.28
N LEU A 444 -17.78 5.05 4.29
CA LEU A 444 -17.64 4.76 2.87
C LEU A 444 -16.86 5.88 2.17
N SER A 445 -16.26 5.57 1.04
CA SER A 445 -15.74 6.55 0.08
C SER A 445 -16.53 6.54 -1.22
N HIS A 446 -16.16 7.38 -2.18
CA HIS A 446 -16.81 7.45 -3.49
C HIS A 446 -15.78 7.44 -4.62
N THR A 447 -16.31 7.29 -5.83
CA THR A 447 -15.61 7.55 -7.09
C THR A 447 -16.59 8.06 -8.12
N ILE A 448 -16.09 8.53 -9.27
CA ILE A 448 -16.89 8.87 -10.44
C ILE A 448 -16.65 7.80 -11.51
N ILE A 449 -17.70 7.16 -11.98
CA ILE A 449 -17.67 6.17 -13.06
C ILE A 449 -18.58 6.70 -14.18
N ASP A 450 -18.05 6.94 -15.36
CA ASP A 450 -18.79 7.50 -16.50
C ASP A 450 -19.59 8.79 -16.14
N GLY A 451 -18.95 9.69 -15.38
CA GLY A 451 -19.58 10.92 -14.91
C GLY A 451 -20.61 10.74 -13.79
N ARG A 452 -20.84 9.54 -13.29
CA ARG A 452 -21.82 9.16 -12.27
C ARG A 452 -21.16 8.95 -10.92
N PHE A 453 -21.65 9.67 -9.90
CA PHE A 453 -21.19 9.49 -8.51
C PHE A 453 -21.58 8.11 -7.99
N SER A 454 -20.60 7.33 -7.56
CA SER A 454 -20.77 5.98 -7.06
C SER A 454 -20.14 5.82 -5.68
N LEU A 455 -20.88 5.22 -4.74
CA LEU A 455 -20.36 4.87 -3.42
C LEU A 455 -19.48 3.63 -3.55
N ARG A 456 -18.46 3.54 -2.72
CA ARG A 456 -17.51 2.44 -2.69
C ARG A 456 -17.51 1.76 -1.33
N LEU A 457 -17.73 0.44 -1.30
CA LEU A 457 -17.61 -0.40 -0.13
C LEU A 457 -16.50 -1.44 -0.38
N CYS A 458 -15.38 -1.28 0.36
CA CYS A 458 -14.24 -2.18 0.28
C CYS A 458 -14.20 -3.12 1.49
N VAL A 459 -14.38 -4.42 1.26
CA VAL A 459 -14.30 -5.45 2.31
C VAL A 459 -12.84 -5.84 2.50
N GLY A 460 -12.21 -5.38 3.57
CA GLY A 460 -10.77 -5.65 3.72
C GLY A 460 -10.22 -5.50 5.14
N GLN A 461 -11.03 -5.13 6.11
CA GLN A 461 -10.60 -4.97 7.50
C GLN A 461 -10.37 -6.34 8.17
N VAL A 462 -9.36 -6.43 9.05
CA VAL A 462 -8.96 -7.70 9.68
C VAL A 462 -10.12 -8.39 10.43
N ARG A 463 -11.03 -7.60 11.00
CA ARG A 463 -12.15 -8.08 11.84
C ARG A 463 -13.52 -8.01 11.14
N VAL A 464 -13.56 -7.71 9.84
CA VAL A 464 -14.84 -7.66 9.12
C VAL A 464 -15.46 -9.05 9.02
N SER A 465 -16.78 -9.10 9.19
CA SER A 465 -17.58 -10.31 9.08
C SER A 465 -18.76 -10.08 8.15
N GLU A 466 -19.41 -11.16 7.72
CA GLU A 466 -20.65 -11.09 6.95
C GLU A 466 -21.74 -10.30 7.73
N GLN A 467 -21.81 -10.51 9.05
CA GLN A 467 -22.75 -9.80 9.91
C GLN A 467 -22.49 -8.29 9.93
N THR A 468 -21.21 -7.88 9.98
CA THR A 468 -20.83 -6.46 9.94
C THR A 468 -21.25 -5.81 8.62
N VAL A 469 -21.07 -6.51 7.49
CA VAL A 469 -21.45 -5.97 6.17
C VAL A 469 -22.99 -5.98 6.00
N LEU A 470 -23.69 -6.95 6.58
CA LEU A 470 -25.16 -6.94 6.61
C LEU A 470 -25.70 -5.75 7.43
N GLN A 471 -25.11 -5.47 8.59
CA GLN A 471 -25.46 -4.29 9.38
C GLN A 471 -25.19 -2.99 8.62
N ALA A 472 -24.06 -2.92 7.91
CA ALA A 472 -23.73 -1.79 7.05
C ALA A 472 -24.77 -1.60 5.94
N TRP A 473 -25.24 -2.69 5.33
CA TRP A 473 -26.30 -2.66 4.33
C TRP A 473 -27.62 -2.11 4.88
N GLU A 474 -28.03 -2.50 6.08
CA GLU A 474 -29.23 -1.95 6.73
C GLU A 474 -29.09 -0.45 7.03
N VAL A 475 -27.91 0.02 7.45
CA VAL A 475 -27.62 1.46 7.62
C VAL A 475 -27.74 2.19 6.27
N ILE A 476 -27.16 1.64 5.20
CA ILE A 476 -27.22 2.24 3.86
C ILE A 476 -28.68 2.38 3.37
N LYS A 477 -29.48 1.30 3.47
CA LYS A 477 -30.88 1.32 3.08
C LYS A 477 -31.71 2.32 3.91
N THR A 478 -31.48 2.38 5.21
CA THR A 478 -32.16 3.31 6.11
C THR A 478 -31.84 4.76 5.73
N CYS A 479 -30.58 5.06 5.45
CA CYS A 479 -30.18 6.41 4.98
C CYS A 479 -30.79 6.73 3.61
N ALA A 480 -30.81 5.77 2.68
CA ALA A 480 -31.38 5.95 1.35
C ALA A 480 -32.88 6.27 1.39
N SER A 481 -33.66 5.56 2.22
CA SER A 481 -35.11 5.81 2.37
C SER A 481 -35.46 7.16 2.99
N GLY A 482 -34.51 7.79 3.70
CA GLY A 482 -34.68 9.14 4.27
C GLY A 482 -34.32 10.28 3.31
N ILE A 483 -33.84 9.98 2.09
CA ILE A 483 -33.45 10.98 1.10
C ILE A 483 -34.59 11.14 0.09
N GLU A 484 -35.23 12.31 0.12
CA GLU A 484 -36.29 12.66 -0.83
C GLU A 484 -35.81 12.52 -2.28
N THR A 485 -36.71 12.01 -3.14
CA THR A 485 -36.48 11.84 -4.60
C THR A 485 -36.28 13.16 -5.32
#